data_0ef6182ceab138cfdab21e28cf1068ba
#
_entry.id   0ef6182ceab138cfdab21e28cf1068ba
#
_cell.length_a   1.000
_cell.length_b   1.000
_cell.length_c   1.000
_cell.angle_alpha   90.00
_cell.angle_beta   90.00
_cell.angle_gamma   90.00
#
_symmetry.space_group_name_H-M   'P 1'
#
loop_
_entity.id
_entity.type
_entity.pdbx_description
1 polymer ?
#
loop_
_entity_poly.entity_id
_entity_poly.type
_entity_poly.pdbx_seq_one_letter_code
_entity_poly.pdbx_strand_id
1 'polypeptide(L)'
;PNNKNIVLSAEQARDLAEKPVFVIPTSNVAEGIAAAVAFMPEASAEENVEAMTASIENVKCGQVTTAVRNTRMDGFSVHEGDVIGLFGKKIVARGKSPSEVVKHALKKMIDEESSVVSLYFGSDVTEDDANKLAAEIQELYPDVEVMAFNGGQPYYYYVFSVE
;
A
#
# COMPACT_ATOMS: atom_id res chain seq x y z
N PRO A 1 8.80 -4.11 8.43
CA PRO A 1 9.34 -4.50 7.11
C PRO A 1 8.41 -4.02 5.97
N ASN A 2 8.94 -3.89 4.74
CA ASN A 2 8.17 -3.44 3.58
C ASN A 2 8.01 -4.50 2.48
N ASN A 3 8.48 -5.71 2.74
CA ASN A 3 8.25 -6.88 1.89
C ASN A 3 8.51 -8.19 2.65
N LYS A 4 8.01 -9.31 2.11
CA LYS A 4 8.11 -10.63 2.75
C LYS A 4 9.54 -11.13 2.98
N ASN A 5 10.50 -10.78 2.13
CA ASN A 5 11.90 -11.20 2.30
C ASN A 5 12.52 -10.49 3.50
N ILE A 6 12.18 -9.22 3.72
CA ILE A 6 12.62 -8.45 4.89
C ILE A 6 11.97 -8.98 6.16
N VAL A 7 10.70 -9.43 6.13
CA VAL A 7 10.07 -10.11 7.27
C VAL A 7 10.89 -11.32 7.69
N LEU A 8 11.21 -12.22 6.77
CA LEU A 8 12.02 -13.41 7.03
C LEU A 8 13.41 -13.06 7.62
N SER A 9 14.08 -12.03 7.05
CA SER A 9 15.37 -11.57 7.56
C SER A 9 15.27 -10.98 8.97
N ALA A 10 14.18 -10.24 9.27
CA ALA A 10 13.92 -9.69 10.59
C ALA A 10 13.63 -10.79 11.61
N GLU A 11 12.89 -11.83 11.23
CA GLU A 11 12.64 -13.00 12.10
C GLU A 11 13.94 -13.76 12.42
N GLN A 12 14.81 -13.96 11.44
CA GLN A 12 16.14 -14.54 11.66
C GLN A 12 17.00 -13.68 12.59
N ALA A 13 16.97 -12.36 12.42
CA ALA A 13 17.69 -11.42 13.29
C ALA A 13 17.13 -11.45 14.73
N ARG A 14 15.80 -11.54 14.91
CA ARG A 14 15.14 -11.72 16.20
C ARG A 14 15.67 -12.96 16.92
N ASP A 15 15.77 -14.09 16.21
CA ASP A 15 16.18 -15.36 16.80
C ASP A 15 17.66 -15.37 17.27
N LEU A 16 18.47 -14.42 16.76
CA LEU A 16 19.87 -14.21 17.14
C LEU A 16 20.07 -13.08 18.16
N ALA A 17 19.01 -12.33 18.47
CA ALA A 17 19.12 -11.18 19.33
C ALA A 17 19.24 -11.54 20.81
N GLU A 18 20.11 -10.86 21.54
CA GLU A 18 20.26 -10.99 23.01
C GLU A 18 19.14 -10.28 23.80
N LYS A 19 18.48 -9.31 23.16
CA LYS A 19 17.37 -8.55 23.73
C LYS A 19 16.05 -9.02 23.15
N PRO A 20 14.93 -8.87 23.88
CA PRO A 20 13.60 -9.13 23.34
C PRO A 20 13.36 -8.31 22.07
N VAL A 21 13.05 -8.96 20.96
CA VAL A 21 12.73 -8.36 19.68
C VAL A 21 11.42 -8.93 19.19
N PHE A 22 10.53 -8.06 18.73
CA PHE A 22 9.25 -8.44 18.16
C PHE A 22 9.20 -7.96 16.71
N VAL A 23 8.71 -8.79 15.80
CA VAL A 23 8.59 -8.46 14.38
C VAL A 23 7.11 -8.38 14.02
N ILE A 24 6.65 -7.18 13.66
CA ILE A 24 5.31 -7.01 13.09
C ILE A 24 5.41 -7.36 11.60
N PRO A 25 4.64 -8.33 11.09
CA PRO A 25 4.86 -8.95 9.77
C PRO A 25 4.27 -8.10 8.61
N THR A 26 4.54 -6.79 8.63
CA THR A 26 4.13 -5.88 7.56
C THR A 26 4.87 -6.17 6.26
N SER A 27 4.19 -6.12 5.13
CA SER A 27 4.74 -6.46 3.81
C SER A 27 4.78 -5.27 2.83
N ASN A 28 4.31 -4.11 3.27
CA ASN A 28 4.32 -2.85 2.52
C ASN A 28 4.31 -1.65 3.48
N VAL A 29 4.48 -0.44 2.91
CA VAL A 29 4.58 0.80 3.70
C VAL A 29 3.27 1.15 4.40
N ALA A 30 2.12 0.93 3.75
CA ALA A 30 0.81 1.26 4.33
C ALA A 30 0.52 0.42 5.58
N GLU A 31 0.72 -0.91 5.52
CA GLU A 31 0.66 -1.78 6.70
C GLU A 31 1.62 -1.33 7.80
N GLY A 32 2.84 -0.88 7.42
CA GLY A 32 3.83 -0.36 8.37
C GLY A 32 3.37 0.91 9.09
N ILE A 33 2.68 1.81 8.38
CA ILE A 33 2.11 3.03 8.95
C ILE A 33 0.95 2.69 9.90
N ALA A 34 0.00 1.85 9.46
CA ALA A 34 -1.13 1.42 10.28
C ALA A 34 -0.64 0.76 11.59
N ALA A 35 0.34 -0.15 11.49
CA ALA A 35 0.97 -0.75 12.66
C ALA A 35 1.62 0.29 13.59
N ALA A 36 2.32 1.29 13.03
CA ALA A 36 2.98 2.33 13.83
C ALA A 36 1.97 3.24 14.54
N VAL A 37 0.84 3.54 13.90
CA VAL A 37 -0.25 4.33 14.51
C VAL A 37 -0.91 3.58 15.67
N ALA A 38 -1.02 2.25 15.57
CA ALA A 38 -1.57 1.41 16.63
C ALA A 38 -0.64 1.21 17.84
N PHE A 39 0.59 1.71 17.80
CA PHE A 39 1.55 1.59 18.90
C PHE A 39 1.12 2.43 20.12
N MET A 40 1.11 1.79 21.28
CA MET A 40 0.76 2.40 22.57
C MET A 40 1.98 2.41 23.51
N PRO A 41 2.60 3.59 23.76
CA PRO A 41 3.81 3.68 24.58
C PRO A 41 3.68 3.15 25.99
N GLU A 42 2.48 3.20 26.58
CA GLU A 42 2.18 2.80 27.96
C GLU A 42 1.80 1.31 28.09
N ALA A 43 1.59 0.61 26.95
CA ALA A 43 1.24 -0.80 26.95
C ALA A 43 2.48 -1.71 26.97
N SER A 44 2.31 -2.96 27.37
CA SER A 44 3.36 -3.97 27.29
C SER A 44 3.77 -4.27 25.85
N ALA A 45 4.91 -4.94 25.67
CA ALA A 45 5.37 -5.33 24.35
C ALA A 45 4.40 -6.30 23.67
N GLU A 46 3.84 -7.23 24.44
CA GLU A 46 2.88 -8.24 23.99
C GLU A 46 1.57 -7.59 23.51
N GLU A 47 1.02 -6.65 24.30
CA GLU A 47 -0.18 -5.88 23.92
C GLU A 47 0.05 -5.04 22.66
N ASN A 48 1.25 -4.45 22.54
CA ASN A 48 1.62 -3.73 21.33
C ASN A 48 1.74 -4.63 20.10
N VAL A 49 2.33 -5.82 20.23
CA VAL A 49 2.41 -6.80 19.14
C VAL A 49 1.02 -7.20 18.66
N GLU A 50 0.10 -7.45 19.58
CA GLU A 50 -1.29 -7.80 19.27
C GLU A 50 -2.00 -6.66 18.56
N ALA A 51 -2.00 -5.45 19.13
CA ALA A 51 -2.66 -4.28 18.56
C ALA A 51 -2.11 -3.90 17.18
N MET A 52 -0.78 -3.84 17.04
CA MET A 52 -0.10 -3.51 15.78
C MET A 52 -0.31 -4.59 14.71
N THR A 53 -0.41 -5.87 15.09
CA THR A 53 -0.69 -6.95 14.14
C THR A 53 -2.15 -6.92 13.71
N ALA A 54 -3.08 -6.70 14.62
CA ALA A 54 -4.50 -6.57 14.29
C ALA A 54 -4.77 -5.39 13.33
N SER A 55 -4.05 -4.27 13.52
CA SER A 55 -4.25 -3.06 12.68
C SER A 55 -3.92 -3.26 11.21
N ILE A 56 -3.05 -4.22 10.85
CA ILE A 56 -2.67 -4.47 9.47
C ILE A 56 -3.63 -5.40 8.71
N GLU A 57 -4.49 -6.13 9.40
CA GLU A 57 -5.40 -7.10 8.78
C GLU A 57 -6.45 -6.43 7.89
N ASN A 58 -6.84 -5.20 8.22
CA ASN A 58 -7.87 -4.43 7.51
C ASN A 58 -7.29 -3.50 6.43
N VAL A 59 -5.96 -3.39 6.32
CA VAL A 59 -5.31 -2.51 5.34
C VAL A 59 -5.20 -3.20 3.99
N LYS A 60 -5.98 -2.76 3.02
CA LYS A 60 -5.83 -3.16 1.63
C LYS A 60 -4.81 -2.24 0.96
N CYS A 61 -3.67 -2.77 0.52
CA CYS A 61 -2.61 -1.98 -0.13
C CYS A 61 -2.52 -2.26 -1.63
N GLY A 62 -2.61 -1.19 -2.42
CA GLY A 62 -2.40 -1.20 -3.85
C GLY A 62 -1.14 -0.46 -4.27
N GLN A 63 -0.62 -0.78 -5.45
CA GLN A 63 0.57 -0.15 -6.02
C GLN A 63 0.37 0.07 -7.51
N VAL A 64 0.86 1.19 -8.03
CA VAL A 64 0.88 1.49 -9.47
C VAL A 64 2.30 1.70 -9.94
N THR A 65 2.71 0.94 -10.94
CA THR A 65 4.06 0.95 -11.49
C THR A 65 4.06 0.67 -12.99
N THR A 66 5.22 0.73 -13.61
CA THR A 66 5.45 0.31 -14.99
C THR A 66 5.83 -1.16 -15.05
N ALA A 67 5.26 -1.92 -15.97
CA ALA A 67 5.61 -3.31 -16.21
C ALA A 67 7.02 -3.42 -16.79
N VAL A 68 7.88 -4.22 -16.16
CA VAL A 68 9.29 -4.41 -16.57
C VAL A 68 9.47 -5.56 -17.57
N ARG A 69 8.41 -6.25 -17.94
CA ARG A 69 8.42 -7.36 -18.91
C ARG A 69 7.03 -7.68 -19.42
N ASN A 70 6.97 -8.35 -20.56
CA ASN A 70 5.72 -8.91 -21.06
C ASN A 70 5.26 -10.06 -20.16
N THR A 71 3.99 -10.06 -19.78
CA THR A 71 3.39 -11.14 -18.98
C THR A 71 1.91 -11.31 -19.30
N ARG A 72 1.39 -12.50 -19.02
CA ARG A 72 -0.05 -12.79 -19.06
C ARG A 72 -0.46 -13.38 -17.72
N MET A 73 -1.14 -12.60 -16.92
CA MET A 73 -1.50 -12.96 -15.54
C MET A 73 -2.82 -12.29 -15.15
N ASP A 74 -3.61 -12.95 -14.32
CA ASP A 74 -4.89 -12.45 -13.77
C ASP A 74 -5.88 -11.93 -14.84
N GLY A 75 -5.86 -12.53 -16.05
CA GLY A 75 -6.71 -12.12 -17.17
C GLY A 75 -6.18 -10.90 -17.95
N PHE A 76 -5.05 -10.33 -17.58
CA PHE A 76 -4.39 -9.22 -18.27
C PHE A 76 -3.28 -9.72 -19.20
N SER A 77 -3.24 -9.19 -20.42
CA SER A 77 -2.07 -9.26 -21.31
C SER A 77 -1.30 -7.95 -21.15
N VAL A 78 -0.16 -7.99 -20.49
CA VAL A 78 0.65 -6.84 -20.14
C VAL A 78 1.93 -6.84 -20.99
N HIS A 79 2.28 -5.68 -21.53
CA HIS A 79 3.52 -5.47 -22.26
C HIS A 79 4.49 -4.64 -21.41
N GLU A 80 5.76 -4.82 -21.66
CA GLU A 80 6.80 -3.97 -21.07
C GLU A 80 6.49 -2.49 -21.37
N GLY A 81 6.54 -1.64 -20.33
CA GLY A 81 6.18 -0.24 -20.40
C GLY A 81 4.71 0.08 -20.11
N ASP A 82 3.81 -0.91 -20.03
CA ASP A 82 2.42 -0.67 -19.62
C ASP A 82 2.36 -0.20 -18.16
N VAL A 83 1.42 0.72 -17.87
CA VAL A 83 1.11 1.09 -16.48
C VAL A 83 0.15 0.06 -15.91
N ILE A 84 0.54 -0.55 -14.79
CA ILE A 84 -0.22 -1.61 -14.12
C ILE A 84 -0.50 -1.28 -12.66
N GLY A 85 -1.66 -1.71 -12.20
CA GLY A 85 -2.07 -1.66 -10.79
C GLY A 85 -1.99 -3.05 -10.18
N LEU A 86 -1.35 -3.13 -9.01
CA LEU A 86 -1.16 -4.34 -8.23
C LEU A 86 -1.95 -4.27 -6.94
N PHE A 87 -2.58 -5.37 -6.53
CA PHE A 87 -3.11 -5.60 -5.19
C PHE A 87 -2.52 -6.91 -4.67
N GLY A 88 -1.65 -6.80 -3.69
CA GLY A 88 -0.79 -7.90 -3.28
C GLY A 88 0.10 -8.36 -4.45
N LYS A 89 -0.10 -9.61 -4.91
CA LYS A 89 0.63 -10.18 -6.05
C LYS A 89 -0.16 -10.19 -7.36
N LYS A 90 -1.41 -9.73 -7.34
CA LYS A 90 -2.31 -9.78 -8.51
C LYS A 90 -2.28 -8.48 -9.28
N ILE A 91 -2.34 -8.57 -10.61
CA ILE A 91 -2.62 -7.44 -11.47
C ILE A 91 -4.14 -7.20 -11.43
N VAL A 92 -4.54 -6.02 -10.95
CA VAL A 92 -5.96 -5.67 -10.79
C VAL A 92 -6.41 -4.58 -11.76
N ALA A 93 -5.45 -3.82 -12.31
CA ALA A 93 -5.74 -2.77 -13.29
C ALA A 93 -4.59 -2.65 -14.30
N ARG A 94 -4.92 -2.13 -15.48
CA ARG A 94 -3.99 -1.70 -16.52
C ARG A 94 -4.60 -0.49 -17.21
N GLY A 95 -3.79 0.49 -17.56
CA GLY A 95 -4.25 1.70 -18.24
C GLY A 95 -3.13 2.46 -18.91
N LYS A 96 -3.48 3.65 -19.41
CA LYS A 96 -2.55 4.53 -20.15
C LYS A 96 -1.83 5.52 -19.22
N SER A 97 -2.41 5.82 -18.07
CA SER A 97 -1.84 6.75 -17.09
C SER A 97 -1.92 6.19 -15.68
N PRO A 98 -0.99 6.60 -14.78
CA PRO A 98 -1.03 6.22 -13.39
C PRO A 98 -2.36 6.54 -12.69
N SER A 99 -2.92 7.71 -12.91
CA SER A 99 -4.19 8.15 -12.31
C SER A 99 -5.38 7.29 -12.74
N GLU A 100 -5.45 6.90 -14.03
CA GLU A 100 -6.46 5.98 -14.53
C GLU A 100 -6.35 4.62 -13.84
N VAL A 101 -5.13 4.11 -13.70
CA VAL A 101 -4.87 2.79 -13.08
C VAL A 101 -5.19 2.78 -11.59
N VAL A 102 -4.89 3.87 -10.85
CA VAL A 102 -5.30 4.02 -9.43
C VAL A 102 -6.81 3.92 -9.32
N LYS A 103 -7.57 4.71 -10.11
CA LYS A 103 -9.04 4.69 -10.06
C LYS A 103 -9.63 3.31 -10.38
N HIS A 104 -9.06 2.61 -11.37
CA HIS A 104 -9.49 1.24 -11.71
C HIS A 104 -9.16 0.21 -10.61
N ALA A 105 -8.03 0.37 -9.93
CA ALA A 105 -7.65 -0.51 -8.82
C ALA A 105 -8.55 -0.25 -7.60
N LEU A 106 -8.78 1.02 -7.24
CA LEU A 106 -9.65 1.42 -6.12
C LEU A 106 -11.07 0.88 -6.27
N LYS A 107 -11.62 0.86 -7.50
CA LYS A 107 -12.95 0.28 -7.77
C LYS A 107 -13.08 -1.19 -7.35
N LYS A 108 -11.95 -1.92 -7.23
CA LYS A 108 -11.92 -3.32 -6.79
C LYS A 108 -11.54 -3.48 -5.31
N MET A 109 -11.13 -2.39 -4.67
CA MET A 109 -10.62 -2.42 -3.29
C MET A 109 -11.55 -1.74 -2.31
N ILE A 110 -12.25 -0.67 -2.74
CA ILE A 110 -13.23 0.04 -1.93
C ILE A 110 -14.50 -0.80 -1.83
N ASP A 111 -15.01 -0.95 -0.62
CA ASP A 111 -16.27 -1.60 -0.25
C ASP A 111 -17.03 -0.77 0.79
N GLU A 112 -18.13 -1.31 1.32
CA GLU A 112 -19.01 -0.62 2.28
C GLU A 112 -18.35 -0.33 3.64
N GLU A 113 -17.25 -1.04 3.97
CA GLU A 113 -16.51 -0.86 5.22
C GLU A 113 -15.34 0.14 5.06
N SER A 114 -15.05 0.57 3.84
CA SER A 114 -13.94 1.46 3.53
C SER A 114 -14.27 2.90 3.92
N SER A 115 -13.42 3.52 4.73
CA SER A 115 -13.58 4.88 5.25
C SER A 115 -12.48 5.84 4.84
N VAL A 116 -11.27 5.33 4.55
CA VAL A 116 -10.10 6.15 4.24
C VAL A 116 -9.34 5.58 3.04
N VAL A 117 -8.92 6.45 2.14
CA VAL A 117 -7.94 6.18 1.08
C VAL A 117 -6.73 7.09 1.24
N SER A 118 -5.56 6.51 1.49
CA SER A 118 -4.31 7.24 1.54
C SER A 118 -3.49 6.98 0.29
N LEU A 119 -3.14 8.03 -0.47
CA LEU A 119 -2.32 7.98 -1.68
C LEU A 119 -0.91 8.47 -1.35
N TYR A 120 0.10 7.64 -1.52
CA TYR A 120 1.51 8.02 -1.40
C TYR A 120 2.10 8.12 -2.80
N PHE A 121 2.34 9.34 -3.29
CA PHE A 121 2.87 9.56 -4.62
C PHE A 121 4.41 9.49 -4.66
N GLY A 122 4.93 8.88 -5.71
CA GLY A 122 6.36 8.68 -5.92
C GLY A 122 7.06 9.87 -6.59
N SER A 123 8.38 9.76 -6.76
CA SER A 123 9.25 10.80 -7.33
C SER A 123 8.86 11.25 -8.75
N ASP A 124 8.17 10.40 -9.50
CA ASP A 124 7.78 10.66 -10.89
C ASP A 124 6.36 11.27 -11.02
N VAL A 125 5.76 11.67 -9.89
CA VAL A 125 4.44 12.30 -9.82
C VAL A 125 4.56 13.66 -9.14
N THR A 126 3.94 14.69 -9.72
CA THR A 126 3.89 16.01 -9.09
C THR A 126 2.83 16.06 -7.99
N GLU A 127 3.02 16.94 -7.02
CA GLU A 127 2.04 17.16 -5.94
C GLU A 127 0.69 17.65 -6.52
N ASP A 128 0.72 18.47 -7.55
CA ASP A 128 -0.50 18.96 -8.23
C ASP A 128 -1.28 17.81 -8.87
N ASP A 129 -0.60 16.86 -9.54
CA ASP A 129 -1.24 15.69 -10.14
C ASP A 129 -1.81 14.76 -9.06
N ALA A 130 -1.10 14.59 -7.95
CA ALA A 130 -1.55 13.77 -6.84
C ALA A 130 -2.79 14.38 -6.14
N ASN A 131 -2.79 15.69 -5.88
CA ASN A 131 -3.92 16.39 -5.29
C ASN A 131 -5.15 16.40 -6.22
N LYS A 132 -4.93 16.56 -7.54
CA LYS A 132 -5.99 16.44 -8.54
C LYS A 132 -6.61 15.05 -8.54
N LEU A 133 -5.77 14.00 -8.50
CA LEU A 133 -6.25 12.61 -8.42
C LEU A 133 -7.04 12.36 -7.14
N ALA A 134 -6.57 12.87 -5.99
CA ALA A 134 -7.28 12.75 -4.72
C ALA A 134 -8.66 13.40 -4.79
N ALA A 135 -8.77 14.61 -5.36
CA ALA A 135 -10.04 15.29 -5.56
C ALA A 135 -10.99 14.50 -6.48
N GLU A 136 -10.49 13.95 -7.59
CA GLU A 136 -11.29 13.11 -8.51
C GLU A 136 -11.80 11.83 -7.82
N ILE A 137 -10.98 11.21 -6.95
CA ILE A 137 -11.39 10.03 -6.18
C ILE A 137 -12.42 10.42 -5.11
N GLN A 138 -12.24 11.56 -4.42
CA GLN A 138 -13.19 12.08 -3.44
C GLN A 138 -14.57 12.34 -4.06
N GLU A 139 -14.63 12.82 -5.32
CA GLU A 139 -15.89 13.00 -6.05
C GLU A 139 -16.56 11.65 -6.40
N LEU A 140 -15.77 10.61 -6.70
CA LEU A 140 -16.27 9.27 -7.02
C LEU A 140 -16.75 8.50 -5.78
N TYR A 141 -16.17 8.78 -4.62
CA TYR A 141 -16.44 8.12 -3.34
C TYR A 141 -16.65 9.16 -2.22
N PRO A 142 -17.80 9.84 -2.17
CA PRO A 142 -18.05 10.95 -1.25
C PRO A 142 -17.98 10.57 0.24
N ASP A 143 -18.26 9.30 0.56
CA ASP A 143 -18.29 8.78 1.93
C ASP A 143 -16.91 8.28 2.42
N VAL A 144 -15.87 8.34 1.57
CA VAL A 144 -14.50 7.90 1.88
C VAL A 144 -13.60 9.13 1.96
N GLU A 145 -12.84 9.30 3.04
CA GLU A 145 -11.85 10.36 3.14
C GLU A 145 -10.63 10.05 2.27
N VAL A 146 -10.23 10.98 1.39
CA VAL A 146 -9.11 10.77 0.46
C VAL A 146 -7.99 11.75 0.73
N MET A 147 -6.79 11.24 1.02
CA MET A 147 -5.60 12.05 1.31
C MET A 147 -4.45 11.69 0.36
N ALA A 148 -3.64 12.69 -0.02
CA ALA A 148 -2.42 12.49 -0.79
C ALA A 148 -1.20 12.94 0.01
N PHE A 149 -0.16 12.10 0.03
CA PHE A 149 1.09 12.31 0.75
C PHE A 149 2.28 12.12 -0.19
N ASN A 150 3.31 12.94 0.00
CA ASN A 150 4.57 12.74 -0.72
C ASN A 150 5.33 11.55 -0.11
N GLY A 151 5.31 10.42 -0.82
CA GLY A 151 6.08 9.22 -0.45
C GLY A 151 7.50 9.24 -0.98
N GLY A 152 7.77 9.96 -2.09
CA GLY A 152 9.08 10.11 -2.72
C GLY A 152 9.72 8.80 -3.22
N GLN A 153 8.97 7.70 -3.22
CA GLN A 153 9.46 6.38 -3.62
C GLN A 153 9.78 6.35 -5.13
N PRO A 154 10.89 5.70 -5.52
CA PRO A 154 11.18 5.42 -6.93
C PRO A 154 10.35 4.24 -7.44
N TYR A 155 10.21 4.11 -8.76
CA TYR A 155 9.59 2.99 -9.50
C TYR A 155 8.08 2.85 -9.36
N TYR A 156 7.47 3.33 -8.28
CA TYR A 156 6.02 3.30 -8.07
C TYR A 156 5.48 4.72 -8.19
N TYR A 157 4.59 4.94 -9.14
CA TYR A 157 3.88 6.22 -9.26
C TYR A 157 3.04 6.49 -8.03
N TYR A 158 2.32 5.46 -7.58
CA TYR A 158 1.52 5.50 -6.36
C TYR A 158 1.63 4.19 -5.58
N VAL A 159 1.75 4.31 -4.28
CA VAL A 159 1.37 3.30 -3.30
C VAL A 159 0.15 3.85 -2.59
N PHE A 160 -0.86 3.05 -2.35
CA PHE A 160 -2.08 3.52 -1.69
C PHE A 160 -2.69 2.44 -0.80
N SER A 161 -3.34 2.89 0.29
CA SER A 161 -4.13 2.03 1.17
C SER A 161 -5.61 2.36 1.08
N VAL A 162 -6.43 1.38 1.39
CA VAL A 162 -7.87 1.47 1.65
C VAL A 162 -8.13 0.82 3.00
N GLU A 163 -8.74 1.58 3.90
CA GLU A 163 -9.03 1.23 5.30
C GLU A 163 -10.50 1.47 5.61
#